data_d346884038c8e054b2e2f695d8306c27
#
_entry.id   d346884038c8e054b2e2f695d8306c27
#
_cell.length_a   1.000
_cell.length_b   1.000
_cell.length_c   1.000
_cell.angle_alpha   90.00
_cell.angle_beta   90.00
_cell.angle_gamma   90.00
#
_symmetry.space_group_name_H-M   'P 1'
#
loop_
_entity.id
_entity.type
_entity.pdbx_description
1 polymer ?
#
loop_
_entity_poly.entity_id
_entity_poly.type
_entity_poly.pdbx_seq_one_letter_code
_entity_poly.pdbx_strand_id
1 'polypeptide(L)'
;TPLTMEEAIVEAKRCLNCKKPGCITGCPISNDIPDFIHQLSRGNFGEARTILAGKTNLPAVCGRVCPHEKQCEGHCVLNRAGKPIRIGKLEQFIADFDADMNLIREKIPPKTRGNVAVIGSGPAGLTVAGDLAMMGFNVTVYEAEDEPGGVLLYGIPEFRLPKRL
;
A
#
# COMPACT_ATOMS: atom_id res chain seq x y z
N THR A 1 15.03 -4.32 7.37
CA THR A 1 14.32 -5.09 8.41
C THR A 1 12.93 -4.50 8.58
N PRO A 2 11.85 -5.30 8.67
CA PRO A 2 10.53 -4.84 9.05
C PRO A 2 10.54 -4.21 10.44
N LEU A 3 9.58 -3.31 10.72
CA LEU A 3 9.37 -2.79 12.08
C LEU A 3 8.62 -3.82 12.92
N THR A 4 8.94 -3.88 14.22
CA THR A 4 8.07 -4.53 15.20
C THR A 4 6.82 -3.67 15.44
N MET A 5 5.81 -4.23 16.12
CA MET A 5 4.59 -3.50 16.47
C MET A 5 4.91 -2.27 17.32
N GLU A 6 5.76 -2.43 18.33
CA GLU A 6 6.17 -1.36 19.23
C GLU A 6 6.92 -0.27 18.46
N GLU A 7 7.87 -0.66 17.61
CA GLU A 7 8.63 0.28 16.77
C GLU A 7 7.72 1.05 15.80
N ALA A 8 6.72 0.38 15.21
CA ALA A 8 5.77 1.00 14.31
C ALA A 8 4.90 2.04 15.04
N ILE A 9 4.40 1.73 16.23
CA ILE A 9 3.62 2.66 17.06
C ILE A 9 4.47 3.86 17.48
N VAL A 10 5.71 3.63 17.92
CA VAL A 10 6.65 4.70 18.31
C VAL A 10 6.97 5.61 17.12
N GLU A 11 7.25 5.05 15.97
CA GLU A 11 7.50 5.82 14.75
C GLU A 11 6.26 6.62 14.31
N ALA A 12 5.08 6.00 14.36
CA ALA A 12 3.82 6.66 14.02
C ALA A 12 3.50 7.85 14.92
N LYS A 13 3.81 7.76 16.22
CA LYS A 13 3.62 8.86 17.19
C LYS A 13 4.46 10.09 16.91
N ARG A 14 5.52 9.99 16.11
CA ARG A 14 6.33 11.13 15.67
C ARG A 14 5.61 12.01 14.65
N CYS A 15 4.53 11.51 14.02
CA CYS A 15 3.80 12.24 13.01
C CYS A 15 3.09 13.46 13.61
N LEU A 16 3.30 14.63 13.00
CA LEU A 16 2.75 15.91 13.49
C LEU A 16 1.30 16.14 13.06
N ASN A 17 0.72 15.25 12.28
CA ASN A 17 -0.64 15.38 11.72
C ASN A 17 -0.88 16.78 11.10
N CYS A 18 -0.06 17.15 10.12
CA CYS A 18 0.02 18.47 9.54
C CYS A 18 -1.31 18.90 8.89
N LYS A 19 -1.74 20.15 9.09
CA LYS A 19 -2.93 20.71 8.40
C LYS A 19 -2.77 20.77 6.87
N LYS A 20 -1.54 20.92 6.37
CA LYS A 20 -1.18 20.87 4.95
C LYS A 20 -0.08 19.82 4.79
N PRO A 21 -0.43 18.54 4.68
CA PRO A 21 0.54 17.44 4.68
C PRO A 21 1.26 17.34 3.33
N GLY A 22 2.52 17.77 3.28
CA GLY A 22 3.37 17.65 2.08
C GLY A 22 3.56 16.19 1.66
N CYS A 23 3.49 15.24 2.59
CA CYS A 23 3.59 13.82 2.29
C CYS A 23 2.47 13.32 1.35
N ILE A 24 1.25 13.86 1.44
CA ILE A 24 0.15 13.53 0.51
C ILE A 24 0.47 14.04 -0.88
N THR A 25 0.89 15.32 -1.01
CA THR A 25 1.22 15.88 -2.33
C THR A 25 2.45 15.27 -2.96
N GLY A 26 3.36 14.72 -2.15
CA GLY A 26 4.52 13.96 -2.61
C GLY A 26 4.21 12.51 -2.99
N CYS A 27 3.01 12.00 -2.69
CA CYS A 27 2.58 10.66 -3.06
C CYS A 27 1.86 10.69 -4.41
N PRO A 28 2.30 9.91 -5.43
CA PRO A 28 1.66 9.91 -6.75
C PRO A 28 0.17 9.53 -6.74
N ILE A 29 -0.26 8.71 -5.77
CA ILE A 29 -1.66 8.30 -5.61
C ILE A 29 -2.41 9.11 -4.54
N SER A 30 -1.78 10.15 -3.99
CA SER A 30 -2.36 10.99 -2.93
C SER A 30 -2.90 10.18 -1.75
N ASN A 31 -2.10 9.23 -1.26
CA ASN A 31 -2.48 8.38 -0.13
C ASN A 31 -2.74 9.22 1.12
N ASP A 32 -3.76 8.87 1.90
CA ASP A 32 -4.18 9.58 3.12
C ASP A 32 -3.22 9.28 4.29
N ILE A 33 -1.94 9.69 4.10
CA ILE A 33 -0.80 9.32 4.94
C ILE A 33 -0.96 9.72 6.41
N PRO A 34 -1.33 10.97 6.76
CA PRO A 34 -1.51 11.33 8.17
C PRO A 34 -2.59 10.50 8.85
N ASP A 35 -3.65 10.16 8.13
CA ASP A 35 -4.81 9.48 8.69
C ASP A 35 -4.48 8.03 9.05
N PHE A 36 -3.85 7.26 8.13
CA PHE A 36 -3.46 5.90 8.47
C PHE A 36 -2.38 5.86 9.58
N ILE A 37 -1.43 6.80 9.57
CA ILE A 37 -0.40 6.89 10.61
C ILE A 37 -1.02 7.25 11.96
N HIS A 38 -2.02 8.11 11.98
CA HIS A 38 -2.73 8.46 13.21
C HIS A 38 -3.44 7.24 13.81
N GLN A 39 -4.14 6.45 12.99
CA GLN A 39 -4.77 5.21 13.46
C GLN A 39 -3.73 4.21 13.98
N LEU A 40 -2.62 4.05 13.25
CA LEU A 40 -1.53 3.18 13.68
C LEU A 40 -0.93 3.61 15.01
N SER A 41 -0.73 4.91 15.23
CA SER A 41 -0.20 5.45 16.49
C SER A 41 -1.06 5.12 17.70
N ARG A 42 -2.35 4.83 17.49
CA ARG A 42 -3.34 4.46 18.51
C ARG A 42 -3.55 2.94 18.62
N GLY A 43 -2.84 2.14 17.80
CA GLY A 43 -3.01 0.70 17.75
C GLY A 43 -4.23 0.22 16.95
N ASN A 44 -4.89 1.11 16.20
CA ASN A 44 -6.05 0.79 15.38
C ASN A 44 -5.60 0.27 14.00
N PHE A 45 -4.96 -0.90 13.96
CA PHE A 45 -4.33 -1.46 12.75
C PHE A 45 -5.34 -1.74 11.63
N GLY A 46 -6.52 -2.26 11.97
CA GLY A 46 -7.59 -2.52 11.00
C GLY A 46 -8.07 -1.24 10.30
N GLU A 47 -8.27 -0.16 11.06
CA GLU A 47 -8.66 1.13 10.48
C GLU A 47 -7.54 1.74 9.63
N ALA A 48 -6.29 1.65 10.09
CA ALA A 48 -5.13 2.09 9.30
C ALA A 48 -5.06 1.36 7.96
N ARG A 49 -5.31 0.04 7.95
CA ARG A 49 -5.35 -0.76 6.71
C ARG A 49 -6.54 -0.37 5.81
N THR A 50 -7.70 -0.10 6.39
CA THR A 50 -8.89 0.35 5.64
C THR A 50 -8.62 1.67 4.91
N ILE A 51 -7.96 2.62 5.56
CA ILE A 51 -7.56 3.88 4.94
C ILE A 51 -6.61 3.63 3.76
N LEU A 52 -5.60 2.77 3.94
CA LEU A 52 -4.69 2.40 2.85
C LEU A 52 -5.42 1.73 1.68
N ALA A 53 -6.36 0.82 1.96
CA ALA A 53 -7.16 0.13 0.94
C ALA A 53 -7.99 1.08 0.07
N GLY A 54 -8.39 2.22 0.62
CA GLY A 54 -9.10 3.26 -0.14
C GLY A 54 -8.28 3.94 -1.24
N LYS A 55 -6.95 3.74 -1.27
CA LYS A 55 -6.05 4.39 -2.24
C LYS A 55 -5.16 3.43 -3.01
N THR A 56 -4.88 2.24 -2.48
CA THR A 56 -4.01 1.27 -3.15
C THR A 56 -4.41 -0.16 -2.86
N ASN A 57 -4.41 -0.99 -3.91
CA ASN A 57 -4.56 -2.44 -3.80
C ASN A 57 -3.23 -3.14 -3.50
N LEU A 58 -2.10 -2.43 -3.59
CA LEU A 58 -0.76 -2.99 -3.49
C LEU A 58 0.08 -2.34 -2.37
N PRO A 59 -0.44 -2.19 -1.13
CA PRO A 59 0.30 -1.50 -0.07
C PRO A 59 1.60 -2.22 0.31
N ALA A 60 1.64 -3.55 0.24
CA ALA A 60 2.85 -4.34 0.49
C ALA A 60 3.97 -4.03 -0.52
N VAL A 61 3.61 -3.75 -1.77
CA VAL A 61 4.53 -3.34 -2.84
C VAL A 61 4.95 -1.88 -2.63
N CYS A 62 4.00 -0.97 -2.44
CA CYS A 62 4.27 0.45 -2.22
C CYS A 62 5.23 0.67 -1.05
N GLY A 63 4.99 0.04 0.10
CA GLY A 63 5.82 0.14 1.29
C GLY A 63 7.27 -0.36 1.12
N ARG A 64 7.55 -1.13 0.03
CA ARG A 64 8.88 -1.70 -0.24
C ARG A 64 9.60 -1.08 -1.43
N VAL A 65 8.87 -0.71 -2.46
CA VAL A 65 9.44 -0.41 -3.80
C VAL A 65 9.43 1.07 -4.13
N CYS A 66 8.49 1.85 -3.61
CA CYS A 66 8.46 3.30 -3.85
C CYS A 66 9.79 3.97 -3.44
N PRO A 67 10.26 4.97 -4.19
CA PRO A 67 11.39 5.82 -3.80
C PRO A 67 10.93 6.87 -2.78
N HIS A 68 10.61 6.43 -1.55
CA HIS A 68 9.96 7.24 -0.51
C HIS A 68 10.72 8.54 -0.21
N GLU A 69 12.06 8.51 -0.28
CA GLU A 69 12.94 9.65 -0.07
C GLU A 69 12.77 10.78 -1.12
N LYS A 70 12.21 10.43 -2.30
CA LYS A 70 11.88 11.38 -3.38
C LYS A 70 10.39 11.71 -3.43
N GLN A 71 9.58 10.95 -2.71
CA GLN A 71 8.13 11.05 -2.69
C GLN A 71 7.64 11.50 -1.30
N CYS A 72 6.81 10.68 -0.65
CA CYS A 72 6.13 11.04 0.59
C CYS A 72 7.10 11.44 1.74
N GLU A 73 8.16 10.66 1.98
CA GLU A 73 9.14 10.96 3.03
C GLU A 73 9.96 12.21 2.71
N GLY A 74 10.34 12.39 1.43
CA GLY A 74 11.04 13.60 0.97
C GLY A 74 10.24 14.88 1.18
N HIS A 75 8.90 14.79 1.14
CA HIS A 75 7.98 15.92 1.36
C HIS A 75 7.48 16.02 2.81
N CYS A 76 7.92 15.12 3.70
CA CYS A 76 7.59 15.22 5.11
C CYS A 76 8.22 16.47 5.73
N VAL A 77 7.46 17.23 6.52
CA VAL A 77 7.97 18.46 7.16
C VAL A 77 9.18 18.16 8.06
N LEU A 78 9.23 16.99 8.69
CA LEU A 78 10.36 16.57 9.53
C LEU A 78 11.61 16.25 8.71
N ASN A 79 11.52 16.13 7.39
CA ASN A 79 12.67 15.94 6.52
C ASN A 79 13.61 17.14 6.54
N ARG A 80 13.11 18.36 6.84
CA ARG A 80 13.94 19.56 7.01
C ARG A 80 14.98 19.40 8.12
N ALA A 81 14.68 18.56 9.12
CA ALA A 81 15.61 18.19 10.20
C ALA A 81 16.36 16.88 9.91
N GLY A 82 16.29 16.33 8.68
CA GLY A 82 16.92 15.08 8.29
C GLY A 82 16.32 13.83 8.94
N LYS A 83 15.13 13.92 9.54
CA LYS A 83 14.46 12.83 10.26
C LYS A 83 12.99 12.69 9.86
N PRO A 84 12.67 12.45 8.57
CA PRO A 84 11.29 12.25 8.12
C PRO A 84 10.66 11.06 8.84
N ILE A 85 9.33 11.00 8.84
CA ILE A 85 8.61 9.79 9.23
C ILE A 85 8.93 8.71 8.20
N ARG A 86 9.24 7.49 8.66
CA ARG A 86 9.48 6.32 7.80
C ARG A 86 8.17 5.76 7.25
N ILE A 87 7.52 6.53 6.39
CA ILE A 87 6.16 6.29 5.87
C ILE A 87 6.09 4.93 5.17
N GLY A 88 7.06 4.65 4.30
CA GLY A 88 7.12 3.36 3.59
C GLY A 88 7.24 2.17 4.54
N LYS A 89 7.98 2.31 5.64
CA LYS A 89 8.10 1.25 6.66
C LYS A 89 6.80 1.04 7.45
N LEU A 90 6.07 2.11 7.71
CA LEU A 90 4.76 2.01 8.36
C LEU A 90 3.72 1.38 7.43
N GLU A 91 3.71 1.74 6.14
CA GLU A 91 2.86 1.13 5.13
C GLU A 91 3.18 -0.36 4.96
N GLN A 92 4.49 -0.71 4.87
CA GLN A 92 4.96 -2.08 4.85
C GLN A 92 4.46 -2.86 6.07
N PHE A 93 4.62 -2.30 7.28
CA PHE A 93 4.20 -2.94 8.53
C PHE A 93 2.70 -3.26 8.52
N ILE A 94 1.84 -2.29 8.15
CA ILE A 94 0.39 -2.51 8.10
C ILE A 94 0.01 -3.58 7.10
N ALA A 95 0.64 -3.57 5.91
CA ALA A 95 0.35 -4.57 4.87
C ALA A 95 0.75 -5.99 5.30
N ASP A 96 1.93 -6.14 5.92
CA ASP A 96 2.42 -7.43 6.41
C ASP A 96 1.54 -7.92 7.58
N PHE A 97 1.20 -7.03 8.51
CA PHE A 97 0.36 -7.36 9.66
C PHE A 97 -1.06 -7.78 9.24
N ASP A 98 -1.62 -7.13 8.21
CA ASP A 98 -2.90 -7.53 7.63
C ASP A 98 -2.83 -8.92 6.98
N ALA A 99 -1.76 -9.21 6.24
CA ALA A 99 -1.55 -10.51 5.62
C ALA A 99 -1.46 -11.64 6.65
N ASP A 100 -0.79 -11.40 7.79
CA ASP A 100 -0.62 -12.38 8.86
C ASP A 100 -1.90 -12.57 9.69
N MET A 101 -2.62 -11.47 9.97
CA MET A 101 -3.76 -11.46 10.89
C MET A 101 -5.13 -11.44 10.21
N ASN A 102 -5.16 -11.26 8.88
CA ASN A 102 -6.38 -11.16 8.08
C ASN A 102 -7.37 -10.12 8.66
N LEU A 103 -6.86 -8.89 8.88
CA LEU A 103 -7.58 -7.79 9.54
C LEU A 103 -8.81 -7.35 8.76
N ILE A 104 -8.70 -7.33 7.42
CA ILE A 104 -9.78 -6.94 6.53
C ILE A 104 -10.23 -8.15 5.72
N ARG A 105 -11.50 -8.50 5.87
CA ARG A 105 -12.20 -9.40 4.96
C ARG A 105 -13.02 -8.57 4.00
N GLU A 106 -12.46 -8.29 2.83
CA GLU A 106 -13.18 -7.58 1.79
C GLU A 106 -14.37 -8.40 1.32
N LYS A 107 -15.58 -7.84 1.44
CA LYS A 107 -16.78 -8.44 0.85
C LYS A 107 -16.76 -8.17 -0.64
N ILE A 108 -16.41 -9.19 -1.42
CA ILE A 108 -16.50 -9.11 -2.87
C ILE A 108 -17.97 -8.94 -3.25
N PRO A 109 -18.35 -7.85 -3.94
CA PRO A 109 -19.74 -7.64 -4.33
C PRO A 109 -20.18 -8.66 -5.38
N PRO A 110 -21.51 -8.88 -5.56
CA PRO A 110 -22.03 -9.73 -6.61
C PRO A 110 -21.56 -9.26 -8.00
N LYS A 111 -21.14 -10.18 -8.85
CA LYS A 111 -20.61 -9.92 -10.19
C LYS A 111 -21.76 -9.68 -11.19
N THR A 112 -22.43 -8.51 -11.10
CA THR A 112 -23.62 -8.18 -11.86
C THR A 112 -23.43 -7.15 -12.96
N ARG A 113 -22.22 -6.53 -13.05
CA ARG A 113 -21.96 -5.40 -13.95
C ARG A 113 -21.37 -5.80 -15.31
N GLY A 114 -21.25 -7.09 -15.59
CA GLY A 114 -20.71 -7.60 -16.85
C GLY A 114 -19.30 -8.16 -16.74
N ASN A 115 -18.74 -8.54 -17.90
CA ASN A 115 -17.42 -9.17 -18.00
C ASN A 115 -16.38 -8.16 -18.50
N VAL A 116 -15.19 -8.18 -17.92
CA VAL A 116 -14.04 -7.36 -18.35
C VAL A 116 -12.82 -8.25 -18.48
N ALA A 117 -12.09 -8.08 -19.59
CA ALA A 117 -10.79 -8.68 -19.80
C ALA A 117 -9.70 -7.66 -19.50
N VAL A 118 -8.73 -8.03 -18.65
CA VAL A 118 -7.53 -7.26 -18.38
C VAL A 118 -6.35 -7.98 -19.03
N ILE A 119 -5.61 -7.29 -19.87
CA ILE A 119 -4.48 -7.85 -20.59
C ILE A 119 -3.19 -7.47 -19.86
N GLY A 120 -2.49 -8.45 -19.34
CA GLY A 120 -1.30 -8.32 -18.51
C GLY A 120 -1.59 -8.25 -17.02
N SER A 121 -0.78 -8.96 -16.22
CA SER A 121 -0.87 -9.06 -14.76
C SER A 121 0.22 -8.27 -14.03
N GLY A 122 0.84 -7.30 -14.68
CA GLY A 122 1.75 -6.37 -14.01
C GLY A 122 1.00 -5.47 -12.98
N PRO A 123 1.71 -4.57 -12.28
CA PRO A 123 1.11 -3.76 -11.21
C PRO A 123 -0.12 -2.95 -11.68
N ALA A 124 -0.10 -2.44 -12.91
CA ALA A 124 -1.24 -1.71 -13.47
C ALA A 124 -2.45 -2.62 -13.70
N GLY A 125 -2.22 -3.79 -14.33
CA GLY A 125 -3.29 -4.77 -14.60
C GLY A 125 -3.90 -5.33 -13.31
N LEU A 126 -3.08 -5.66 -12.32
CA LEU A 126 -3.54 -6.14 -11.01
C LEU A 126 -4.36 -5.07 -10.27
N THR A 127 -3.93 -3.80 -10.32
CA THR A 127 -4.68 -2.70 -9.71
C THR A 127 -6.04 -2.53 -10.36
N VAL A 128 -6.09 -2.46 -11.70
CA VAL A 128 -7.35 -2.32 -12.45
C VAL A 128 -8.27 -3.52 -12.22
N ALA A 129 -7.71 -4.74 -12.21
CA ALA A 129 -8.47 -5.96 -11.98
C ALA A 129 -9.12 -5.96 -10.58
N GLY A 130 -8.36 -5.57 -9.55
CA GLY A 130 -8.87 -5.45 -8.18
C GLY A 130 -9.99 -4.42 -8.07
N ASP A 131 -9.79 -3.21 -8.58
CA ASP A 131 -10.80 -2.15 -8.55
C ASP A 131 -12.08 -2.55 -9.27
N LEU A 132 -11.97 -3.11 -10.46
CA LEU A 132 -13.15 -3.56 -11.23
C LEU A 132 -13.88 -4.72 -10.53
N ALA A 133 -13.15 -5.65 -9.91
CA ALA A 133 -13.76 -6.73 -9.14
C ALA A 133 -14.55 -6.18 -7.95
N MET A 134 -14.00 -5.18 -7.24
CA MET A 134 -14.69 -4.49 -6.15
C MET A 134 -15.86 -3.62 -6.62
N MET A 135 -15.90 -3.23 -7.89
CA MET A 135 -17.04 -2.57 -8.51
C MET A 135 -18.15 -3.55 -8.97
N GLY A 136 -17.95 -4.86 -8.83
CA GLY A 136 -18.94 -5.88 -9.19
C GLY A 136 -18.87 -6.37 -10.64
N PHE A 137 -17.73 -6.17 -11.32
CA PHE A 137 -17.46 -6.79 -12.63
C PHE A 137 -16.91 -8.20 -12.46
N ASN A 138 -17.19 -9.06 -13.43
CA ASN A 138 -16.53 -10.35 -13.58
C ASN A 138 -15.24 -10.14 -14.38
N VAL A 139 -14.10 -10.13 -13.70
CA VAL A 139 -12.82 -9.79 -14.30
C VAL A 139 -12.03 -11.06 -14.61
N THR A 140 -11.50 -11.13 -15.85
CA THR A 140 -10.56 -12.17 -16.28
C THR A 140 -9.24 -11.48 -16.65
N VAL A 141 -8.15 -11.88 -16.01
CA VAL A 141 -6.81 -11.39 -16.34
C VAL A 141 -6.13 -12.40 -17.28
N TYR A 142 -5.61 -11.91 -18.39
CA TYR A 142 -4.82 -12.68 -19.36
C TYR A 142 -3.36 -12.30 -19.20
N GLU A 143 -2.51 -13.29 -18.97
CA GLU A 143 -1.06 -13.12 -18.82
C GLU A 143 -0.33 -13.97 -19.83
N ALA A 144 0.73 -13.44 -20.41
CA ALA A 144 1.54 -14.12 -21.43
C ALA A 144 2.65 -14.98 -20.80
N GLU A 145 3.09 -14.63 -19.59
CA GLU A 145 4.11 -15.37 -18.84
C GLU A 145 3.46 -16.48 -18.01
N ASP A 146 4.27 -17.44 -17.56
CA ASP A 146 3.81 -18.62 -16.79
C ASP A 146 3.21 -18.24 -15.43
N GLU A 147 3.69 -17.14 -14.83
CA GLU A 147 3.29 -16.67 -13.52
C GLU A 147 2.79 -15.22 -13.59
N PRO A 148 1.73 -14.85 -12.87
CA PRO A 148 1.26 -13.47 -12.83
C PRO A 148 2.19 -12.57 -12.00
N GLY A 149 2.18 -11.26 -12.30
CA GLY A 149 2.91 -10.25 -11.53
C GLY A 149 3.79 -9.34 -12.37
N GLY A 150 4.13 -9.73 -13.61
CA GLY A 150 4.95 -8.93 -14.51
C GLY A 150 6.25 -8.48 -13.87
N VAL A 151 6.56 -7.17 -13.89
CA VAL A 151 7.80 -6.62 -13.30
C VAL A 151 7.92 -6.89 -11.80
N LEU A 152 6.83 -7.08 -11.07
CA LEU A 152 6.87 -7.39 -9.64
C LEU A 152 7.53 -8.76 -9.39
N LEU A 153 7.27 -9.71 -10.27
CA LEU A 153 7.85 -11.06 -10.20
C LEU A 153 9.19 -11.14 -10.92
N TYR A 154 9.23 -10.72 -12.19
CA TYR A 154 10.36 -10.98 -13.10
C TYR A 154 11.42 -9.87 -13.08
N GLY A 155 11.08 -8.64 -12.68
CA GLY A 155 11.97 -7.49 -12.76
C GLY A 155 12.55 -7.03 -11.43
N ILE A 156 11.80 -7.11 -10.33
CA ILE A 156 12.27 -6.62 -9.02
C ILE A 156 12.98 -7.75 -8.27
N PRO A 157 14.21 -7.54 -7.76
CA PRO A 157 14.94 -8.57 -7.01
C PRO A 157 14.23 -9.01 -5.73
N GLU A 158 14.38 -10.30 -5.38
CA GLU A 158 13.80 -10.94 -4.19
C GLU A 158 14.07 -10.19 -2.89
N PHE A 159 15.30 -9.66 -2.72
CA PHE A 159 15.67 -8.91 -1.52
C PHE A 159 14.94 -7.57 -1.38
N ARG A 160 14.39 -7.03 -2.47
CA ARG A 160 13.61 -5.79 -2.48
C ARG A 160 12.11 -6.07 -2.34
N LEU A 161 11.60 -7.05 -3.08
CA LEU A 161 10.21 -7.48 -3.06
C LEU A 161 10.15 -9.01 -3.00
N PRO A 162 9.89 -9.61 -1.82
CA PRO A 162 9.75 -11.06 -1.68
C PRO A 162 8.62 -11.60 -2.56
N LYS A 163 8.89 -12.68 -3.30
CA LYS A 163 7.93 -13.24 -4.29
C LYS A 163 6.76 -13.98 -3.67
N ARG A 164 6.80 -14.21 -2.37
CA ARG A 164 5.70 -14.81 -1.58
C ARG A 164 4.55 -13.84 -1.26
N LEU A 165 4.71 -12.55 -1.59
CA LEU A 165 3.74 -11.48 -1.29
C LEU A 165 2.59 -11.43 -2.30
#